data_aa19b4c6a3bba181d7c703165a2996b6
#
_entry.id   aa19b4c6a3bba181d7c703165a2996b6
#
_cell.length_a   1.000
_cell.length_b   1.000
_cell.length_c   1.000
_cell.angle_alpha   90.00
_cell.angle_beta   90.00
_cell.angle_gamma   90.00
#
_symmetry.space_group_name_H-M   'P 1'
#
loop_
_entity.id
_entity.type
_entity.pdbx_description
1 polymer ?
#
loop_
_entity_poly.entity_id
_entity_poly.type
_entity_poly.pdbx_seq_one_letter_code
_entity_poly.pdbx_strand_id
1 'polypeptide(L)'
;DNATSTDKLLPAECKHGLVVVLGESSGNWSSEYSAGYVNDWAVANGYQNTTGTYYDGGAWSYVKNEYAKLLLGYNNTMALKGYIAQNAYSSGIIEALTAYSIQKPASVSDLYIPSISEMELIYSNVGVINASLQAAGGSVLENEAYWTVSENQHSPANAATVNPMTGSLQGGKLKSATARVRFIFAF
;
A
#
# COMPACT_ATOMS: atom_id res chain seq x y z
N ASP A 1 11.66 -3.76 -17.13
CA ASP A 1 10.46 -2.97 -17.36
C ASP A 1 9.90 -2.34 -16.10
N ASN A 2 10.00 -1.14 -16.04
CA ASN A 2 9.63 -0.06 -15.16
C ASN A 2 8.36 -0.27 -14.31
N ALA A 3 8.49 -1.10 -13.30
CA ALA A 3 7.46 -1.24 -12.27
C ALA A 3 7.05 0.12 -11.66
N THR A 4 7.97 1.06 -11.57
CA THR A 4 7.77 2.39 -10.98
C THR A 4 7.33 3.47 -11.97
N SER A 5 7.29 3.17 -13.29
CA SER A 5 7.04 4.17 -14.34
C SER A 5 5.62 4.73 -14.38
N THR A 6 4.68 4.14 -13.66
CA THR A 6 3.28 4.55 -13.64
C THR A 6 2.96 5.55 -12.53
N ASP A 7 3.81 5.66 -11.51
CA ASP A 7 3.65 6.61 -10.41
C ASP A 7 4.36 7.93 -10.75
N LYS A 8 3.57 8.97 -11.02
CA LYS A 8 4.07 10.28 -11.44
C LYS A 8 4.73 11.10 -10.32
N LEU A 9 4.49 10.73 -9.08
CA LEU A 9 5.06 11.39 -7.90
C LEU A 9 6.38 10.76 -7.46
N LEU A 10 6.67 9.54 -7.94
CA LEU A 10 7.91 8.88 -7.61
C LEU A 10 9.10 9.65 -8.23
N PRO A 11 10.22 9.85 -7.50
CA PRO A 11 11.41 10.51 -8.05
C PRO A 11 11.85 9.85 -9.36
N ALA A 12 12.24 10.67 -10.33
CA ALA A 12 12.52 10.22 -11.70
C ALA A 12 13.69 9.21 -11.80
N GLU A 13 14.57 9.22 -10.83
CA GLU A 13 15.70 8.29 -10.66
C GLU A 13 15.29 6.92 -10.13
N CYS A 14 14.14 6.81 -9.46
CA CYS A 14 13.65 5.56 -8.85
C CYS A 14 12.96 4.67 -9.89
N LYS A 15 13.75 4.04 -10.79
CA LYS A 15 13.24 3.27 -11.93
C LYS A 15 13.73 1.82 -11.98
N HIS A 16 14.54 1.41 -11.00
CA HIS A 16 15.27 0.14 -11.09
C HIS A 16 14.61 -1.00 -10.31
N GLY A 17 13.91 -0.69 -9.23
CA GLY A 17 13.26 -1.73 -8.46
C GLY A 17 12.65 -1.26 -7.15
N LEU A 18 12.13 -2.23 -6.40
CA LEU A 18 11.52 -2.03 -5.09
C LEU A 18 12.31 -2.80 -4.03
N VAL A 19 12.43 -2.20 -2.85
CA VAL A 19 13.05 -2.84 -1.69
C VAL A 19 12.02 -2.95 -0.58
N VAL A 20 11.92 -4.15 0.00
CA VAL A 20 11.09 -4.43 1.18
C VAL A 20 11.93 -4.17 2.42
N VAL A 21 11.42 -3.40 3.37
CA VAL A 21 12.13 -3.11 4.63
C VAL A 21 12.21 -4.34 5.55
N LEU A 22 13.20 -4.37 6.46
CA LEU A 22 13.45 -5.49 7.35
C LEU A 22 12.38 -5.67 8.43
N GLY A 23 11.81 -4.57 8.92
CA GLY A 23 10.83 -4.59 9.99
C GLY A 23 9.40 -4.63 9.48
N GLU A 24 8.50 -4.97 10.39
CA GLU A 24 7.06 -5.03 10.16
C GLU A 24 6.34 -4.12 11.15
N SER A 25 5.18 -3.63 10.75
CA SER A 25 4.30 -2.84 11.61
C SER A 25 2.84 -3.31 11.45
N SER A 26 1.95 -2.75 12.25
CA SER A 26 0.51 -2.97 12.15
C SER A 26 -0.25 -1.73 12.56
N GLY A 27 -1.48 -1.59 12.08
CA GLY A 27 -2.35 -0.48 12.43
C GLY A 27 -3.65 -0.50 11.64
N ASN A 28 -4.53 0.43 11.96
CA ASN A 28 -5.70 0.70 11.14
C ASN A 28 -5.32 1.56 9.93
N TRP A 29 -6.07 1.40 8.84
CA TRP A 29 -5.84 2.16 7.61
C TRP A 29 -6.26 3.64 7.78
N SER A 30 -7.40 3.88 8.44
CA SER A 30 -7.91 5.22 8.83
C SER A 30 -8.86 5.09 10.00
N SER A 31 -8.85 6.06 10.92
CA SER A 31 -9.83 6.16 12.01
C SER A 31 -11.21 6.51 11.50
N GLU A 32 -11.29 7.28 10.41
CA GLU A 32 -12.54 7.65 9.77
C GLU A 32 -12.75 6.83 8.51
N TYR A 33 -13.90 6.21 8.39
CA TYR A 33 -14.24 5.32 7.29
C TYR A 33 -15.57 5.67 6.60
N SER A 34 -16.33 6.61 7.14
CA SER A 34 -17.66 7.00 6.62
C SER A 34 -17.67 8.34 5.88
N ALA A 35 -16.62 9.15 6.00
CA ALA A 35 -16.57 10.52 5.48
C ALA A 35 -16.31 10.64 3.97
N GLY A 36 -16.23 9.54 3.24
CA GLY A 36 -15.99 9.54 1.80
C GLY A 36 -14.72 8.82 1.38
N TYR A 37 -14.42 8.92 0.09
CA TYR A 37 -13.24 8.31 -0.49
C TYR A 37 -12.02 9.22 -0.36
N VAL A 38 -10.89 8.64 0.02
CA VAL A 38 -9.59 9.30 -0.14
C VAL A 38 -9.34 9.62 -1.61
N ASN A 39 -9.84 8.76 -2.51
CA ASN A 39 -9.74 8.95 -3.95
C ASN A 39 -10.32 10.28 -4.44
N ASP A 40 -11.51 10.67 -3.97
CA ASP A 40 -12.16 11.90 -4.42
C ASP A 40 -11.34 13.11 -4.02
N TRP A 41 -10.83 13.10 -2.78
CA TRP A 41 -9.90 14.11 -2.31
C TRP A 41 -8.59 14.09 -3.09
N ALA A 42 -8.03 12.92 -3.32
CA ALA A 42 -6.76 12.74 -4.03
C ALA A 42 -6.82 13.34 -5.45
N VAL A 43 -7.83 12.97 -6.22
CA VAL A 43 -8.03 13.50 -7.59
C VAL A 43 -8.22 15.01 -7.59
N ALA A 44 -9.02 15.55 -6.64
CA ALA A 44 -9.24 16.98 -6.50
C ALA A 44 -7.96 17.75 -6.10
N ASN A 45 -6.97 17.08 -5.51
CA ASN A 45 -5.69 17.66 -5.08
C ASN A 45 -4.51 17.27 -6.00
N GLY A 46 -4.78 16.77 -7.21
CA GLY A 46 -3.77 16.51 -8.24
C GLY A 46 -3.03 15.17 -8.12
N TYR A 47 -3.48 14.29 -7.23
CA TYR A 47 -2.98 12.91 -7.15
C TYR A 47 -3.63 12.02 -8.22
N GLN A 48 -3.01 10.89 -8.51
CA GLN A 48 -3.61 9.86 -9.33
C GLN A 48 -4.70 9.11 -8.55
N ASN A 49 -5.59 8.39 -9.26
CA ASN A 49 -6.66 7.61 -8.66
C ASN A 49 -6.13 6.54 -7.69
N THR A 50 -6.66 6.50 -6.48
CA THR A 50 -6.22 5.61 -5.39
C THR A 50 -7.02 4.31 -5.28
N THR A 51 -8.12 4.17 -6.05
CA THR A 51 -8.95 2.97 -5.97
C THR A 51 -8.29 1.78 -6.67
N GLY A 52 -8.39 0.60 -6.09
CA GLY A 52 -7.74 -0.60 -6.60
C GLY A 52 -8.69 -1.78 -6.83
N THR A 53 -9.83 -1.80 -6.16
CA THR A 53 -10.79 -2.90 -6.27
C THR A 53 -12.22 -2.39 -6.31
N TYR A 54 -13.09 -3.22 -6.87
CA TYR A 54 -14.54 -3.04 -6.75
C TYR A 54 -15.21 -4.41 -6.51
N TYR A 55 -16.41 -4.37 -5.95
CA TYR A 55 -17.26 -5.56 -5.79
C TYR A 55 -18.09 -5.76 -7.07
N ASP A 56 -18.02 -6.94 -7.66
CA ASP A 56 -18.67 -7.23 -8.96
C ASP A 56 -20.10 -7.79 -8.84
N GLY A 57 -20.64 -7.85 -7.61
CA GLY A 57 -21.97 -8.39 -7.35
C GLY A 57 -22.06 -9.91 -7.33
N GLY A 58 -21.00 -10.62 -7.69
CA GLY A 58 -20.85 -12.06 -7.51
C GLY A 58 -20.48 -12.42 -6.06
N ALA A 59 -20.61 -13.68 -5.70
CA ALA A 59 -20.44 -14.15 -4.33
C ALA A 59 -19.10 -13.71 -3.69
N TRP A 60 -19.09 -12.56 -3.04
CA TRP A 60 -17.96 -12.03 -2.23
C TRP A 60 -16.62 -11.89 -2.99
N SER A 61 -16.70 -11.69 -4.30
CA SER A 61 -15.52 -11.52 -5.15
C SER A 61 -15.18 -10.04 -5.35
N TYR A 62 -13.95 -9.67 -5.02
CA TYR A 62 -13.41 -8.35 -5.36
C TYR A 62 -12.59 -8.47 -6.63
N VAL A 63 -12.90 -7.60 -7.61
CA VAL A 63 -12.21 -7.54 -8.89
C VAL A 63 -11.26 -6.34 -8.90
N LYS A 64 -10.07 -6.53 -9.42
CA LYS A 64 -9.12 -5.44 -9.65
C LYS A 64 -9.60 -4.57 -10.81
N ASN A 65 -9.65 -3.26 -10.59
CA ASN A 65 -9.89 -2.28 -11.65
C ASN A 65 -8.58 -1.96 -12.40
N GLU A 66 -8.64 -1.05 -13.37
CA GLU A 66 -7.49 -0.63 -14.14
C GLU A 66 -6.37 0.01 -13.29
N TYR A 67 -6.74 0.73 -12.23
CA TYR A 67 -5.78 1.38 -11.32
C TYR A 67 -5.04 0.37 -10.43
N ALA A 68 -5.67 -0.76 -10.11
CA ALA A 68 -4.99 -1.83 -9.37
C ALA A 68 -3.84 -2.48 -10.15
N LYS A 69 -3.79 -2.31 -11.47
CA LYS A 69 -2.71 -2.81 -12.33
C LYS A 69 -1.50 -1.88 -12.35
N LEU A 70 -1.64 -0.70 -11.78
CA LEU A 70 -0.59 0.32 -11.73
C LEU A 70 0.17 0.22 -10.41
N LEU A 71 1.43 0.60 -10.44
CA LEU A 71 2.29 0.65 -9.26
C LEU A 71 2.19 2.05 -8.65
N LEU A 72 1.13 2.31 -7.91
CA LEU A 72 0.78 3.62 -7.38
C LEU A 72 0.94 3.72 -5.85
N GLY A 73 1.76 2.86 -5.25
CA GLY A 73 1.93 2.85 -3.80
C GLY A 73 2.45 4.18 -3.24
N TYR A 74 3.42 4.79 -3.91
CA TYR A 74 3.96 6.08 -3.48
C TYR A 74 2.91 7.19 -3.58
N ASN A 75 2.29 7.36 -4.76
CA ASN A 75 1.18 8.30 -4.97
C ASN A 75 0.07 8.14 -3.93
N ASN A 76 -0.41 6.91 -3.74
CA ASN A 76 -1.53 6.63 -2.86
C ASN A 76 -1.16 6.86 -1.38
N THR A 77 0.08 6.59 -1.00
CA THR A 77 0.59 6.89 0.35
C THR A 77 0.64 8.39 0.59
N MET A 78 1.11 9.17 -0.37
CA MET A 78 1.13 10.64 -0.26
C MET A 78 -0.28 11.23 -0.23
N ALA A 79 -1.19 10.69 -1.05
CA ALA A 79 -2.60 11.08 -1.03
C ALA A 79 -3.24 10.79 0.35
N LEU A 80 -3.02 9.58 0.91
CA LEU A 80 -3.54 9.23 2.23
C LEU A 80 -2.98 10.15 3.33
N LYS A 81 -1.68 10.43 3.30
CA LYS A 81 -1.06 11.40 4.25
C LYS A 81 -1.71 12.77 4.17
N GLY A 82 -1.89 13.29 2.96
CA GLY A 82 -2.52 14.60 2.75
C GLY A 82 -3.97 14.64 3.22
N TYR A 83 -4.75 13.61 2.86
CA TYR A 83 -6.14 13.48 3.28
C TYR A 83 -6.30 13.46 4.81
N ILE A 84 -5.50 12.65 5.50
CA ILE A 84 -5.52 12.53 6.97
C ILE A 84 -5.13 13.85 7.61
N ALA A 85 -4.08 14.50 7.14
CA ALA A 85 -3.60 15.78 7.69
C ALA A 85 -4.63 16.89 7.52
N GLN A 86 -5.29 16.99 6.37
CA GLN A 86 -6.28 18.03 6.09
C GLN A 86 -7.55 17.86 6.93
N ASN A 87 -7.96 16.62 7.21
CA ASN A 87 -9.20 16.31 7.90
C ASN A 87 -9.01 16.03 9.39
N ALA A 88 -7.81 16.14 9.92
CA ALA A 88 -7.45 15.81 11.31
C ALA A 88 -7.85 14.36 11.71
N TYR A 89 -7.77 13.43 10.79
CA TYR A 89 -7.96 12.00 11.05
C TYR A 89 -6.66 11.34 11.50
N SER A 90 -6.75 10.13 12.05
CA SER A 90 -5.58 9.30 12.37
C SER A 90 -5.52 8.05 11.47
N SER A 91 -4.31 7.54 11.30
CA SER A 91 -4.05 6.29 10.59
C SER A 91 -2.86 5.60 11.22
N GLY A 92 -3.10 4.46 11.84
CA GLY A 92 -2.04 3.69 12.48
C GLY A 92 -0.94 3.25 11.51
N ILE A 93 -1.29 2.97 10.24
CA ILE A 93 -0.27 2.62 9.22
C ILE A 93 0.55 3.83 8.77
N ILE A 94 -0.01 5.04 8.74
CA ILE A 94 0.74 6.28 8.43
C ILE A 94 1.59 6.71 9.63
N GLU A 95 1.08 6.56 10.85
CA GLU A 95 1.84 6.81 12.08
C GLU A 95 3.05 5.86 12.17
N ALA A 96 2.83 4.57 11.92
CA ALA A 96 3.89 3.57 11.87
C ALA A 96 4.92 3.87 10.77
N LEU A 97 4.48 4.28 9.57
CA LEU A 97 5.36 4.68 8.47
C LEU A 97 6.22 5.89 8.85
N THR A 98 5.62 6.88 9.52
CA THR A 98 6.31 8.09 9.93
C THR A 98 7.34 7.83 11.04
N ALA A 99 7.02 6.90 11.95
CA ALA A 99 7.93 6.49 13.02
C ALA A 99 9.04 5.55 12.56
N TYR A 100 8.88 4.90 11.39
CA TYR A 100 9.85 3.94 10.88
C TYR A 100 11.08 4.66 10.33
N SER A 101 12.22 4.46 11.00
CA SER A 101 13.49 5.11 10.62
C SER A 101 14.44 4.10 10.01
N ILE A 102 14.94 4.43 8.83
CA ILE A 102 16.04 3.69 8.18
C ILE A 102 17.11 4.67 7.67
N GLN A 103 18.34 4.20 7.65
CA GLN A 103 19.37 4.88 6.88
C GLN A 103 19.26 4.44 5.43
N LYS A 104 19.02 5.38 4.53
CA LYS A 104 18.89 5.12 3.09
C LYS A 104 19.72 6.12 2.28
N PRO A 105 20.18 5.75 1.08
CA PRO A 105 20.78 6.71 0.13
C PRO A 105 19.81 7.83 -0.24
N ALA A 106 20.34 9.00 -0.58
CA ALA A 106 19.51 10.11 -1.05
C ALA A 106 18.84 9.86 -2.42
N SER A 107 19.39 8.92 -3.19
CA SER A 107 18.89 8.55 -4.52
C SER A 107 17.71 7.59 -4.53
N VAL A 108 17.17 7.22 -3.37
CA VAL A 108 16.00 6.34 -3.26
C VAL A 108 14.79 7.14 -2.79
N SER A 109 13.57 6.64 -3.08
CA SER A 109 12.35 7.28 -2.62
C SER A 109 12.23 7.28 -1.09
N ASP A 110 11.32 8.08 -0.55
CA ASP A 110 10.85 7.87 0.82
C ASP A 110 10.13 6.54 0.93
N LEU A 111 10.00 6.05 2.18
CA LEU A 111 9.22 4.86 2.48
C LEU A 111 7.73 5.10 2.16
N TYR A 112 7.09 4.06 1.66
CA TYR A 112 5.67 4.10 1.38
C TYR A 112 5.00 2.72 1.57
N ILE A 113 3.67 2.71 1.54
CA ILE A 113 2.86 1.51 1.69
C ILE A 113 2.58 0.96 0.28
N PRO A 114 2.78 -0.35 0.04
CA PRO A 114 2.55 -0.93 -1.28
C PRO A 114 1.10 -0.78 -1.76
N SER A 115 0.92 -0.55 -3.05
CA SER A 115 -0.34 -0.80 -3.76
C SER A 115 -0.62 -2.30 -3.91
N ILE A 116 -1.78 -2.67 -4.46
CA ILE A 116 -2.11 -4.07 -4.75
C ILE A 116 -1.08 -4.70 -5.69
N SER A 117 -0.74 -4.03 -6.79
CA SER A 117 0.22 -4.58 -7.76
C SER A 117 1.63 -4.73 -7.20
N GLU A 118 2.07 -3.84 -6.32
CA GLU A 118 3.35 -3.97 -5.64
C GLU A 118 3.33 -5.14 -4.64
N MET A 119 2.21 -5.35 -3.93
CA MET A 119 2.06 -6.55 -3.08
C MET A 119 2.01 -7.85 -3.90
N GLU A 120 1.48 -7.82 -5.12
CA GLU A 120 1.54 -8.98 -6.04
C GLU A 120 2.96 -9.27 -6.52
N LEU A 121 3.78 -8.23 -6.74
CA LEU A 121 5.21 -8.42 -7.02
C LEU A 121 5.94 -9.03 -5.81
N ILE A 122 5.60 -8.60 -4.60
CA ILE A 122 6.12 -9.19 -3.36
C ILE A 122 5.70 -10.66 -3.27
N TYR A 123 4.42 -10.98 -3.47
CA TYR A 123 3.92 -12.37 -3.49
C TYR A 123 4.65 -13.23 -4.51
N SER A 124 4.81 -12.74 -5.73
CA SER A 124 5.48 -13.48 -6.80
C SER A 124 6.95 -13.82 -6.51
N ASN A 125 7.57 -13.09 -5.56
CA ASN A 125 8.96 -13.24 -5.17
C ASN A 125 9.13 -13.59 -3.68
N VAL A 126 8.07 -13.96 -2.98
CA VAL A 126 8.05 -14.08 -1.52
C VAL A 126 9.11 -15.02 -0.97
N GLY A 127 9.40 -16.11 -1.65
CA GLY A 127 10.43 -17.07 -1.24
C GLY A 127 11.83 -16.44 -1.18
N VAL A 128 12.21 -15.69 -2.21
CA VAL A 128 13.51 -14.99 -2.27
C VAL A 128 13.53 -13.83 -1.26
N ILE A 129 12.43 -13.08 -1.17
CA ILE A 129 12.29 -11.97 -0.22
C ILE A 129 12.46 -12.48 1.21
N ASN A 130 11.73 -13.53 1.61
CA ASN A 130 11.81 -14.08 2.96
C ASN A 130 13.19 -14.64 3.30
N ALA A 131 13.85 -15.32 2.35
CA ALA A 131 15.23 -15.76 2.52
C ALA A 131 16.19 -14.59 2.76
N SER A 132 16.02 -13.50 1.99
CA SER A 132 16.84 -12.28 2.13
C SER A 132 16.56 -11.55 3.44
N LEU A 133 15.28 -11.41 3.84
CA LEU A 133 14.89 -10.83 5.12
C LEU A 133 15.50 -11.60 6.28
N GLN A 134 15.40 -12.92 6.27
CA GLN A 134 15.97 -13.79 7.32
C GLN A 134 17.50 -13.67 7.39
N ALA A 135 18.18 -13.67 6.24
CA ALA A 135 19.62 -13.51 6.18
C ALA A 135 20.09 -12.14 6.71
N ALA A 136 19.26 -11.10 6.54
CA ALA A 136 19.54 -9.75 7.04
C ALA A 136 19.07 -9.53 8.50
N GLY A 137 18.54 -10.55 9.18
CA GLY A 137 18.02 -10.44 10.55
C GLY A 137 16.68 -9.71 10.66
N GLY A 138 15.95 -9.59 9.55
CA GLY A 138 14.63 -8.98 9.51
C GLY A 138 13.49 -9.97 9.77
N SER A 139 12.28 -9.45 9.93
CA SER A 139 11.05 -10.25 10.03
C SER A 139 10.63 -10.77 8.67
N VAL A 140 10.34 -12.05 8.56
CA VAL A 140 9.77 -12.64 7.33
C VAL A 140 8.32 -12.18 7.14
N LEU A 141 7.84 -12.26 5.90
CA LEU A 141 6.42 -12.05 5.58
C LEU A 141 5.63 -13.28 6.03
N GLU A 142 4.55 -13.05 6.74
CA GLU A 142 3.72 -14.08 7.34
C GLU A 142 2.51 -14.44 6.45
N ASN A 143 1.88 -15.61 6.73
CA ASN A 143 0.66 -16.04 6.04
C ASN A 143 -0.58 -15.33 6.59
N GLU A 144 -0.59 -14.00 6.49
CA GLU A 144 -1.66 -13.14 6.99
C GLU A 144 -1.99 -12.02 5.98
N ALA A 145 -3.06 -11.27 6.25
CA ALA A 145 -3.48 -10.14 5.44
C ALA A 145 -2.66 -8.89 5.78
N TYR A 146 -2.01 -8.32 4.77
CA TYR A 146 -1.29 -7.06 4.85
C TYR A 146 -2.06 -5.95 4.17
N TRP A 147 -2.12 -4.78 4.80
CA TRP A 147 -2.67 -3.60 4.16
C TRP A 147 -1.93 -3.25 2.88
N THR A 148 -2.70 -2.91 1.87
CA THR A 148 -2.25 -2.08 0.75
C THR A 148 -2.75 -0.66 0.96
N VAL A 149 -2.20 0.29 0.22
CA VAL A 149 -2.71 1.66 0.23
C VAL A 149 -3.81 1.90 -0.80
N SER A 150 -4.38 0.84 -1.37
CA SER A 150 -5.45 0.91 -2.38
C SER A 150 -6.83 0.81 -1.74
N GLU A 151 -7.73 1.71 -2.13
CA GLU A 151 -9.12 1.73 -1.65
C GLU A 151 -10.03 0.78 -2.43
N ASN A 152 -11.19 0.50 -1.85
CA ASN A 152 -12.31 -0.11 -2.55
C ASN A 152 -13.14 0.96 -3.27
N GLN A 153 -13.44 0.76 -4.56
CA GLN A 153 -14.17 1.72 -5.38
C GLN A 153 -15.64 1.89 -4.97
N HIS A 154 -16.25 0.86 -4.37
CA HIS A 154 -17.68 0.86 -4.03
C HIS A 154 -17.97 0.93 -2.53
N SER A 155 -16.95 1.13 -1.72
CA SER A 155 -17.12 1.29 -0.27
C SER A 155 -16.06 2.19 0.32
N PRO A 156 -16.42 3.42 0.70
CA PRO A 156 -15.47 4.34 1.35
C PRO A 156 -14.96 3.81 2.69
N ALA A 157 -15.71 2.89 3.31
CA ALA A 157 -15.33 2.26 4.57
C ALA A 157 -14.20 1.23 4.42
N ASN A 158 -13.90 0.78 3.21
CA ASN A 158 -13.03 -0.37 2.98
C ASN A 158 -11.77 -0.02 2.20
N ALA A 159 -10.68 -0.73 2.54
CA ALA A 159 -9.45 -0.75 1.77
C ALA A 159 -9.02 -2.20 1.50
N ALA A 160 -8.07 -2.35 0.59
CA ALA A 160 -7.62 -3.67 0.16
C ALA A 160 -6.48 -4.21 1.03
N THR A 161 -6.51 -5.52 1.27
CA THR A 161 -5.39 -6.27 1.81
C THR A 161 -4.98 -7.39 0.86
N VAL A 162 -3.70 -7.75 0.88
CA VAL A 162 -3.15 -8.89 0.15
C VAL A 162 -2.41 -9.79 1.13
N ASN A 163 -2.59 -11.09 1.00
CA ASN A 163 -1.77 -12.04 1.73
C ASN A 163 -0.51 -12.36 0.89
N PRO A 164 0.70 -12.02 1.35
CA PRO A 164 1.92 -12.17 0.56
C PRO A 164 2.37 -13.63 0.40
N MET A 165 1.78 -14.58 1.13
CA MET A 165 2.11 -16.00 1.00
C MET A 165 1.18 -16.75 0.04
N THR A 166 -0.03 -16.25 -0.18
CA THR A 166 -1.05 -16.92 -1.00
C THR A 166 -1.50 -16.09 -2.21
N GLY A 167 -1.18 -14.80 -2.26
CA GLY A 167 -1.68 -13.85 -3.24
C GLY A 167 -3.16 -13.50 -3.05
N SER A 168 -3.80 -13.95 -1.97
CA SER A 168 -5.21 -13.69 -1.73
C SER A 168 -5.47 -12.20 -1.53
N LEU A 169 -6.28 -11.62 -2.41
CA LEU A 169 -6.74 -10.24 -2.36
C LEU A 169 -8.10 -10.16 -1.67
N GLN A 170 -8.22 -9.26 -0.70
CA GLN A 170 -9.48 -8.91 -0.05
C GLN A 170 -9.70 -7.39 -0.16
N GLY A 171 -10.71 -6.96 -0.92
CA GLY A 171 -11.04 -5.55 -1.09
C GLY A 171 -11.96 -4.98 -0.01
N GLY A 172 -12.48 -5.79 0.89
CA GLY A 172 -13.55 -5.44 1.83
C GLY A 172 -13.13 -5.30 3.29
N LYS A 173 -11.85 -5.12 3.59
CA LYS A 173 -11.44 -4.95 4.99
C LYS A 173 -11.76 -3.52 5.45
N LEU A 174 -12.46 -3.41 6.60
CA LEU A 174 -12.79 -2.11 7.19
C LEU A 174 -11.52 -1.31 7.50
N LYS A 175 -11.47 -0.06 7.07
CA LYS A 175 -10.33 0.85 7.30
C LYS A 175 -10.00 1.05 8.79
N SER A 176 -10.99 0.94 9.67
CA SER A 176 -10.82 1.02 11.13
C SER A 176 -10.23 -0.25 11.74
N ALA A 177 -10.23 -1.37 11.02
CA ALA A 177 -9.65 -2.62 11.53
C ALA A 177 -8.12 -2.58 11.51
N THR A 178 -7.49 -3.32 12.40
CA THR A 178 -6.04 -3.51 12.40
C THR A 178 -5.64 -4.63 11.45
N ALA A 179 -4.58 -4.40 10.69
CA ALA A 179 -3.86 -5.45 9.96
C ALA A 179 -2.36 -5.13 9.92
N ARG A 180 -1.58 -6.09 9.48
CA ARG A 180 -0.15 -5.90 9.23
C ARG A 180 0.09 -4.92 8.11
N VAL A 181 1.26 -4.30 8.09
CA VAL A 181 1.75 -3.47 7.00
C VAL A 181 3.25 -3.68 6.84
N ARG A 182 3.70 -3.77 5.61
CA ARG A 182 5.11 -3.81 5.24
C ARG A 182 5.42 -2.61 4.36
N PHE A 183 6.42 -1.83 4.73
CA PHE A 183 6.84 -0.69 3.93
C PHE A 183 7.84 -1.10 2.87
N ILE A 184 7.88 -0.30 1.80
CA ILE A 184 8.81 -0.43 0.70
C ILE A 184 9.38 0.94 0.33
N PHE A 185 10.43 0.94 -0.46
CA PHE A 185 10.92 2.12 -1.19
C PHE A 185 11.41 1.72 -2.57
N ALA A 186 11.47 2.68 -3.47
CA ALA A 186 11.95 2.50 -4.84
C ALA A 186 13.37 3.08 -5.01
N PHE A 187 14.15 2.49 -5.92
CA PHE A 187 15.51 2.93 -6.26
C PHE A 187 15.77 2.94 -7.75
#